data_eda74c61e98a4dc5f7cf4603a8e319d7
#
_entry.id   eda74c61e98a4dc5f7cf4603a8e319d7
#
_cell.length_a   1.000
_cell.length_b   1.000
_cell.length_c   1.000
_cell.angle_alpha   90.00
_cell.angle_beta   90.00
_cell.angle_gamma   90.00
#
_symmetry.space_group_name_H-M   'P 1'
#
loop_
_entity.id
_entity.type
_entity.pdbx_description
1 polymer ?
#
loop_
_entity_poly.entity_id
_entity_poly.type
_entity_poly.pdbx_seq_one_letter_code
_entity_poly.pdbx_strand_id
1 'polypeptide(L)'
;MWKKPWRYKEGFICGAGLFVTGLLLQWSVGDIRWGLFAWPVNVIVLVLFLLLLACMHGFRRRVYCFGWLSHYTAAVSSLVCVAVVTVVMGLVRQVPSTQPSADVIGFSKMLSFWPFVLLYIWLVTVLGLTILRVCISTYRFFMEFPIMYVD
;
A
#
# COMPACT_ATOMS: atom_id res chain seq x y z
N MET A 1 19.65 11.32 -9.30
CA MET A 1 18.28 11.43 -8.86
C MET A 1 17.99 10.48 -7.69
N TRP A 2 18.44 9.23 -7.73
CA TRP A 2 18.24 8.22 -6.68
C TRP A 2 19.45 8.05 -5.74
N LYS A 3 19.96 9.16 -5.16
CA LYS A 3 21.05 9.11 -4.18
C LYS A 3 20.51 8.71 -2.80
N LYS A 4 21.16 7.77 -2.13
CA LYS A 4 20.86 7.39 -0.73
C LYS A 4 21.29 8.54 0.22
N PRO A 5 20.56 8.80 1.32
CA PRO A 5 19.33 8.11 1.76
C PRO A 5 18.07 8.61 1.06
N TRP A 6 17.15 7.70 0.72
CA TRP A 6 15.85 8.04 0.15
C TRP A 6 14.96 8.71 1.20
N ARG A 7 14.28 9.79 0.76
CA ARG A 7 13.43 10.62 1.62
C ARG A 7 12.00 10.66 1.06
N TYR A 8 11.25 11.69 1.44
CA TYR A 8 9.86 11.89 0.99
C TYR A 8 9.71 12.06 -0.53
N LYS A 9 10.71 12.70 -1.19
CA LYS A 9 10.66 12.95 -2.65
C LYS A 9 10.54 11.65 -3.44
N GLU A 10 11.30 10.63 -3.08
CA GLU A 10 11.26 9.32 -3.72
C GLU A 10 9.92 8.62 -3.48
N GLY A 11 9.33 8.80 -2.30
CA GLY A 11 8.00 8.31 -1.99
C GLY A 11 6.92 8.93 -2.88
N PHE A 12 6.94 10.25 -3.06
CA PHE A 12 6.00 10.93 -3.95
C PHE A 12 6.20 10.54 -5.41
N ILE A 13 7.43 10.34 -5.87
CA ILE A 13 7.72 9.86 -7.22
C ILE A 13 7.18 8.44 -7.41
N CYS A 14 7.35 7.55 -6.43
CA CYS A 14 6.75 6.22 -6.46
C CYS A 14 5.22 6.28 -6.50
N GLY A 15 4.60 7.12 -5.67
CA GLY A 15 3.16 7.33 -5.66
C GLY A 15 2.62 7.86 -6.99
N ALA A 16 3.29 8.85 -7.58
CA ALA A 16 2.95 9.37 -8.90
C ALA A 16 3.12 8.29 -10.00
N GLY A 17 4.17 7.49 -9.93
CA GLY A 17 4.38 6.37 -10.84
C GLY A 17 3.26 5.32 -10.74
N LEU A 18 2.86 4.94 -9.53
CA LEU A 18 1.74 4.03 -9.30
C LEU A 18 0.42 4.60 -9.80
N PHE A 19 0.19 5.90 -9.61
CA PHE A 19 -1.00 6.57 -10.11
C PHE A 19 -1.07 6.53 -11.64
N VAL A 20 0.02 6.87 -12.32
CA VAL A 20 0.11 6.81 -13.80
C VAL A 20 -0.06 5.37 -14.30
N THR A 21 0.59 4.40 -13.66
CA THR A 21 0.41 2.96 -14.00
C THR A 21 -1.04 2.54 -13.83
N GLY A 22 -1.69 2.98 -12.76
CA GLY A 22 -3.12 2.72 -12.53
C GLY A 22 -4.00 3.32 -13.62
N LEU A 23 -3.73 4.55 -14.09
CA LEU A 23 -4.45 5.16 -15.21
C LEU A 23 -4.30 4.35 -16.51
N LEU A 24 -3.09 3.88 -16.80
CA LEU A 24 -2.84 3.02 -17.96
C LEU A 24 -3.60 1.70 -17.86
N LEU A 25 -3.66 1.08 -16.68
CA LEU A 25 -4.45 -0.12 -16.41
C LEU A 25 -5.95 0.16 -16.55
N GLN A 26 -6.44 1.28 -16.02
CA GLN A 26 -7.84 1.68 -16.16
C GLN A 26 -8.24 1.80 -17.62
N TRP A 27 -7.36 2.37 -18.45
CA TRP A 27 -7.63 2.55 -19.87
C TRP A 27 -7.57 1.24 -20.65
N SER A 28 -6.66 0.32 -20.30
CA SER A 28 -6.46 -0.94 -21.04
C SER A 28 -7.41 -2.06 -20.60
N VAL A 29 -7.74 -2.15 -19.31
CA VAL A 29 -8.50 -3.26 -18.73
C VAL A 29 -9.93 -2.85 -18.34
N GLY A 30 -10.14 -1.56 -18.06
CA GLY A 30 -11.40 -1.05 -17.54
C GLY A 30 -11.58 -1.27 -16.04
N ASP A 31 -12.81 -1.19 -15.54
CA ASP A 31 -13.12 -1.26 -14.12
C ASP A 31 -12.80 -2.63 -13.48
N ILE A 32 -12.34 -2.62 -12.24
CA ILE A 32 -12.05 -3.85 -11.47
C ILE A 32 -13.35 -4.60 -11.19
N ARG A 33 -13.39 -5.89 -11.57
CA ARG A 33 -14.51 -6.81 -11.30
C ARG A 33 -14.29 -7.51 -9.96
N TRP A 34 -14.84 -6.98 -8.89
CA TRP A 34 -14.70 -7.54 -7.54
C TRP A 34 -15.29 -8.94 -7.38
N GLY A 35 -16.21 -9.35 -8.26
CA GLY A 35 -16.76 -10.71 -8.25
C GLY A 35 -15.72 -11.82 -8.43
N LEU A 36 -14.57 -11.52 -9.05
CA LEU A 36 -13.44 -12.45 -9.18
C LEU A 36 -12.74 -12.71 -7.84
N PHE A 37 -12.88 -11.81 -6.88
CA PHE A 37 -12.29 -11.90 -5.54
C PHE A 37 -13.27 -12.47 -4.50
N ALA A 38 -14.35 -13.13 -4.93
CA ALA A 38 -15.26 -13.82 -4.03
C ALA A 38 -14.57 -15.01 -3.34
N TRP A 39 -15.19 -15.50 -2.29
CA TRP A 39 -14.71 -16.69 -1.57
C TRP A 39 -14.58 -17.89 -2.54
N PRO A 40 -13.47 -18.67 -2.53
CA PRO A 40 -12.33 -18.69 -1.62
C PRO A 40 -11.13 -17.82 -2.07
N VAL A 41 -11.18 -17.14 -3.20
CA VAL A 41 -10.06 -16.42 -3.83
C VAL A 41 -9.54 -15.30 -2.91
N ASN A 42 -10.41 -14.58 -2.20
CA ASN A 42 -10.04 -13.53 -1.27
C ASN A 42 -9.11 -14.02 -0.15
N VAL A 43 -9.35 -15.23 0.38
CA VAL A 43 -8.51 -15.83 1.44
C VAL A 43 -7.14 -16.19 0.88
N ILE A 44 -7.09 -16.77 -0.32
CA ILE A 44 -5.82 -17.11 -0.98
C ILE A 44 -4.99 -15.85 -1.23
N VAL A 45 -5.61 -14.80 -1.75
CA VAL A 45 -4.94 -13.50 -2.01
C VAL A 45 -4.43 -12.89 -0.69
N LEU A 46 -5.20 -12.95 0.39
CA LEU A 46 -4.78 -12.46 1.70
C LEU A 46 -3.56 -13.23 2.22
N VAL A 47 -3.58 -14.57 2.15
CA VAL A 47 -2.45 -15.41 2.59
C VAL A 47 -1.20 -15.12 1.77
N LEU A 48 -1.33 -15.03 0.43
CA LEU A 48 -0.22 -14.68 -0.44
C LEU A 48 0.33 -13.28 -0.13
N PHE A 49 -0.52 -12.32 0.16
CA PHE A 49 -0.12 -10.97 0.54
C PHE A 49 0.65 -10.96 1.88
N LEU A 50 0.19 -11.71 2.89
CA LEU A 50 0.90 -11.84 4.17
C LEU A 50 2.26 -12.53 4.00
N LEU A 51 2.35 -13.56 3.16
CA LEU A 51 3.62 -14.21 2.82
C LEU A 51 4.57 -13.25 2.10
N LEU A 52 4.05 -12.43 1.18
CA LEU A 52 4.83 -11.40 0.51
C LEU A 52 5.42 -10.40 1.52
N LEU A 53 4.60 -9.90 2.46
CA LEU A 53 5.06 -8.99 3.52
C LEU A 53 6.15 -9.63 4.39
N ALA A 54 5.99 -10.90 4.77
CA ALA A 54 6.99 -11.64 5.54
C ALA A 54 8.30 -11.80 4.76
N CYS A 55 8.25 -12.14 3.48
CA CYS A 55 9.41 -12.21 2.59
C CYS A 55 10.12 -10.85 2.48
N MET A 56 9.37 -9.77 2.20
CA MET A 56 9.93 -8.42 2.10
C MET A 56 10.60 -8.01 3.41
N HIS A 57 9.99 -8.35 4.55
CA HIS A 57 10.57 -8.09 5.86
C HIS A 57 11.88 -8.89 6.08
N GLY A 58 11.93 -10.15 5.68
CA GLY A 58 13.15 -10.99 5.74
C GLY A 58 14.29 -10.43 4.90
N PHE A 59 13.98 -9.98 3.68
CA PHE A 59 14.98 -9.43 2.75
C PHE A 59 15.32 -7.95 2.97
N ARG A 60 14.69 -7.25 3.92
CA ARG A 60 14.88 -5.81 4.17
C ARG A 60 16.35 -5.39 4.40
N ARG A 61 17.18 -6.32 4.95
CA ARG A 61 18.62 -6.06 5.19
C ARG A 61 19.46 -6.18 3.93
N ARG A 62 19.02 -7.00 2.96
CA ARG A 62 19.73 -7.24 1.69
C ARG A 62 19.35 -6.20 0.63
N VAL A 63 18.08 -5.79 0.60
CA VAL A 63 17.53 -4.89 -0.41
C VAL A 63 17.19 -3.56 0.24
N TYR A 64 17.89 -2.50 -0.16
CA TYR A 64 17.71 -1.16 0.39
C TYR A 64 16.27 -0.63 0.23
N CYS A 65 15.62 -0.95 -0.89
CA CYS A 65 14.24 -0.54 -1.17
C CYS A 65 13.27 -1.05 -0.10
N PHE A 66 13.38 -2.32 0.32
CA PHE A 66 12.52 -2.91 1.36
C PHE A 66 12.80 -2.31 2.74
N GLY A 67 14.06 -1.96 3.02
CA GLY A 67 14.42 -1.22 4.22
C GLY A 67 13.79 0.17 4.27
N TRP A 68 13.80 0.87 3.14
CA TRP A 68 13.18 2.19 3.02
C TRP A 68 11.64 2.11 3.08
N LEU A 69 11.00 1.11 2.44
CA LEU A 69 9.55 0.89 2.55
C LEU A 69 9.08 0.71 4.00
N SER A 70 9.92 0.10 4.87
CA SER A 70 9.63 -0.04 6.31
C SER A 70 9.93 1.22 7.11
N HIS A 71 10.23 2.35 6.47
CA HIS A 71 10.58 3.59 7.13
C HIS A 71 9.41 4.57 7.15
N TYR A 72 9.33 5.40 8.19
CA TYR A 72 8.24 6.38 8.35
C TYR A 72 8.11 7.35 7.16
N THR A 73 9.20 7.65 6.46
CA THR A 73 9.18 8.52 5.27
C THR A 73 8.33 7.94 4.13
N ALA A 74 8.40 6.62 3.91
CA ALA A 74 7.57 5.93 2.94
C ALA A 74 6.09 5.88 3.40
N ALA A 75 5.85 5.66 4.71
CA ALA A 75 4.52 5.63 5.28
C ALA A 75 3.80 6.99 5.15
N VAL A 76 4.49 8.09 5.47
CA VAL A 76 3.92 9.44 5.34
C VAL A 76 3.63 9.78 3.88
N SER A 77 4.54 9.50 2.95
CA SER A 77 4.32 9.80 1.53
C SER A 77 3.17 8.98 0.93
N SER A 78 3.06 7.68 1.27
CA SER A 78 1.96 6.85 0.82
C SER A 78 0.61 7.31 1.38
N LEU A 79 0.56 7.67 2.67
CA LEU A 79 -0.64 8.19 3.31
C LEU A 79 -1.12 9.50 2.65
N VAL A 80 -0.20 10.43 2.39
CA VAL A 80 -0.53 11.70 1.73
C VAL A 80 -1.05 11.46 0.30
N CYS A 81 -0.41 10.58 -0.48
CA CYS A 81 -0.88 10.25 -1.82
C CYS A 81 -2.30 9.68 -1.82
N VAL A 82 -2.57 8.72 -0.93
CA VAL A 82 -3.92 8.13 -0.80
C VAL A 82 -4.93 9.18 -0.33
N ALA A 83 -4.58 10.01 0.66
CA ALA A 83 -5.46 11.06 1.17
C ALA A 83 -5.84 12.07 0.07
N VAL A 84 -4.88 12.53 -0.73
CA VAL A 84 -5.13 13.46 -1.85
C VAL A 84 -6.09 12.83 -2.86
N VAL A 85 -5.84 11.58 -3.28
CA VAL A 85 -6.72 10.90 -4.24
C VAL A 85 -8.11 10.67 -3.64
N THR A 86 -8.20 10.31 -2.35
CA THR A 86 -9.48 10.14 -1.66
C THR A 86 -10.28 11.44 -1.63
N VAL A 87 -9.65 12.57 -1.32
CA VAL A 87 -10.30 13.89 -1.33
C VAL A 87 -10.79 14.24 -2.73
N VAL A 88 -9.95 14.09 -3.75
CA VAL A 88 -10.33 14.36 -5.15
C VAL A 88 -11.54 13.52 -5.57
N MET A 89 -11.52 12.22 -5.27
CA MET A 89 -12.62 11.32 -5.62
C MET A 89 -13.86 11.54 -4.76
N GLY A 90 -13.71 12.00 -3.52
CA GLY A 90 -14.83 12.37 -2.64
C GLY A 90 -15.60 13.60 -3.10
N LEU A 91 -14.97 14.48 -3.90
CA LEU A 91 -15.63 15.63 -4.53
C LEU A 91 -16.46 15.24 -5.76
N VAL A 92 -16.24 14.05 -6.33
CA VAL A 92 -16.98 13.52 -7.47
C VAL A 92 -18.16 12.67 -6.97
N ARG A 93 -19.34 12.84 -7.58
CA ARG A 93 -20.54 12.03 -7.25
C ARG A 93 -20.24 10.55 -7.50
N GLN A 94 -20.26 9.75 -6.44
CA GLN A 94 -20.04 8.31 -6.54
C GLN A 94 -21.28 7.58 -7.04
N VAL A 95 -21.08 6.65 -7.97
CA VAL A 95 -22.14 5.82 -8.57
C VAL A 95 -21.95 4.37 -8.11
N PRO A 96 -23.04 3.63 -7.78
CA PRO A 96 -22.96 2.23 -7.42
C PRO A 96 -22.27 1.38 -8.50
N SER A 97 -21.57 0.34 -8.10
CA SER A 97 -20.83 -0.55 -9.01
C SER A 97 -21.71 -1.25 -10.08
N THR A 98 -23.03 -1.34 -9.82
CA THR A 98 -24.03 -1.93 -10.70
C THR A 98 -24.43 -1.04 -11.88
N GLN A 99 -24.14 0.26 -11.81
CA GLN A 99 -24.47 1.21 -12.88
C GLN A 99 -23.23 1.50 -13.74
N PRO A 100 -23.38 1.90 -15.01
CA PRO A 100 -22.25 2.35 -15.81
C PRO A 100 -21.59 3.58 -15.17
N SER A 101 -20.27 3.72 -15.34
CA SER A 101 -19.55 4.91 -14.86
C SER A 101 -20.12 6.17 -15.52
N ALA A 102 -20.38 7.19 -14.73
CA ALA A 102 -20.83 8.49 -15.25
C ALA A 102 -19.73 9.23 -16.02
N ASP A 103 -18.46 8.86 -15.74
CA ASP A 103 -17.27 9.51 -16.30
C ASP A 103 -16.48 8.55 -17.16
N VAL A 104 -15.87 9.08 -18.24
CA VAL A 104 -15.00 8.36 -19.16
C VAL A 104 -13.77 7.79 -18.46
N ILE A 105 -13.29 8.44 -17.39
CA ILE A 105 -12.07 8.08 -16.66
C ILE A 105 -12.35 7.12 -15.49
N GLY A 106 -13.62 7.00 -15.04
CA GLY A 106 -14.02 6.09 -13.95
C GLY A 106 -13.88 6.67 -12.52
N PHE A 107 -13.72 7.99 -12.36
CA PHE A 107 -13.67 8.64 -11.03
C PHE A 107 -14.94 8.45 -10.19
N SER A 108 -16.06 8.21 -10.85
CA SER A 108 -17.36 7.96 -10.20
C SER A 108 -17.45 6.60 -9.49
N LYS A 109 -16.46 5.70 -9.67
CA LYS A 109 -16.37 4.37 -9.05
C LYS A 109 -15.07 4.16 -8.31
N MET A 110 -14.89 4.86 -7.20
CA MET A 110 -13.64 4.89 -6.43
C MET A 110 -13.03 3.50 -6.16
N LEU A 111 -13.84 2.54 -5.72
CA LEU A 111 -13.36 1.20 -5.37
C LEU A 111 -12.96 0.34 -6.57
N SER A 112 -13.46 0.65 -7.76
CA SER A 112 -13.11 -0.06 -9.00
C SER A 112 -12.06 0.67 -9.83
N PHE A 113 -11.57 1.80 -9.33
CA PHE A 113 -10.58 2.66 -9.99
C PHE A 113 -9.16 2.18 -9.70
N TRP A 114 -8.44 1.71 -10.72
CA TRP A 114 -7.10 1.12 -10.59
C TRP A 114 -6.08 2.00 -9.88
N PRO A 115 -5.97 3.31 -10.19
CA PRO A 115 -5.00 4.17 -9.49
C PRO A 115 -5.22 4.21 -7.98
N PHE A 116 -6.48 4.28 -7.54
CA PHE A 116 -6.80 4.27 -6.12
C PHE A 116 -6.43 2.95 -5.46
N VAL A 117 -6.79 1.83 -6.08
CA VAL A 117 -6.51 0.49 -5.55
C VAL A 117 -5.01 0.22 -5.45
N LEU A 118 -4.21 0.59 -6.46
CA LEU A 118 -2.76 0.44 -6.43
C LEU A 118 -2.10 1.28 -5.32
N LEU A 119 -2.52 2.53 -5.15
CA LEU A 119 -2.04 3.38 -4.07
C LEU A 119 -2.44 2.84 -2.70
N TYR A 120 -3.65 2.30 -2.58
CA TYR A 120 -4.13 1.69 -1.35
C TYR A 120 -3.35 0.42 -0.98
N ILE A 121 -3.09 -0.47 -1.95
CA ILE A 121 -2.24 -1.65 -1.75
C ILE A 121 -0.83 -1.24 -1.32
N TRP A 122 -0.27 -0.21 -1.94
CA TRP A 122 1.03 0.33 -1.54
C TRP A 122 1.02 0.85 -0.10
N LEU A 123 0.00 1.64 0.29
CA LEU A 123 -0.17 2.13 1.66
C LEU A 123 -0.24 0.95 2.65
N VAL A 124 -1.08 -0.05 2.40
CA VAL A 124 -1.23 -1.23 3.27
C VAL A 124 0.09 -2.01 3.37
N THR A 125 0.83 -2.15 2.27
CA THR A 125 2.15 -2.79 2.26
C THR A 125 3.15 -2.06 3.14
N VAL A 126 3.25 -0.73 3.00
CA VAL A 126 4.17 0.10 3.78
C VAL A 126 3.80 0.09 5.27
N LEU A 127 2.52 0.21 5.60
CA LEU A 127 2.04 0.12 6.98
C LEU A 127 2.29 -1.26 7.58
N GLY A 128 1.99 -2.33 6.85
CA GLY A 128 2.26 -3.70 7.28
C GLY A 128 3.74 -3.95 7.59
N LEU A 129 4.64 -3.50 6.73
CA LEU A 129 6.09 -3.59 6.95
C LEU A 129 6.56 -2.75 8.14
N THR A 130 5.98 -1.58 8.34
CA THR A 130 6.29 -0.70 9.48
C THR A 130 5.85 -1.34 10.79
N ILE A 131 4.65 -1.90 10.85
CA ILE A 131 4.12 -2.63 12.01
C ILE A 131 5.00 -3.85 12.32
N LEU A 132 5.32 -4.68 11.34
CA LEU A 132 6.21 -5.83 11.53
C LEU A 132 7.57 -5.42 12.08
N ARG A 133 8.12 -4.31 11.59
CA ARG A 133 9.39 -3.76 12.10
C ARG A 133 9.29 -3.37 13.55
N VAL A 134 8.24 -2.64 13.94
CA VAL A 134 8.04 -2.18 15.33
C VAL A 134 7.79 -3.38 16.25
N CYS A 135 6.88 -4.29 15.90
CA CYS A 135 6.55 -5.46 16.71
C CYS A 135 7.80 -6.33 16.99
N ILE A 136 8.60 -6.63 15.95
CA ILE A 136 9.79 -7.45 16.12
C ILE A 136 10.89 -6.72 16.94
N SER A 137 11.01 -5.40 16.77
CA SER A 137 11.93 -4.60 17.57
C SER A 137 11.54 -4.59 19.05
N THR A 138 10.26 -4.41 19.35
CA THR A 138 9.73 -4.42 20.71
C THR A 138 9.87 -5.80 21.34
N TYR A 139 9.56 -6.88 20.60
CA TYR A 139 9.72 -8.24 21.09
C TYR A 139 11.18 -8.56 21.48
N ARG A 140 12.15 -8.14 20.64
CA ARG A 140 13.58 -8.29 20.98
C ARG A 140 13.95 -7.55 22.25
N PHE A 141 13.48 -6.32 22.40
CA PHE A 141 13.73 -5.52 23.61
C PHE A 141 13.26 -6.23 24.86
N PHE A 142 12.04 -6.80 24.86
CA PHE A 142 11.52 -7.57 26.00
C PHE A 142 12.26 -8.87 26.25
N MET A 143 12.81 -9.52 25.23
CA MET A 143 13.57 -10.76 25.40
C MET A 143 15.02 -10.53 25.86
N GLU A 144 15.61 -9.37 25.53
CA GLU A 144 16.96 -9.00 25.98
C GLU A 144 17.01 -8.48 27.42
N PHE A 145 15.84 -8.08 28.00
CA PHE A 145 15.74 -7.58 29.37
C PHE A 145 14.84 -8.40 30.33
N PRO A 146 14.88 -9.74 30.33
CA PRO A 146 14.02 -10.49 31.27
C PRO A 146 14.60 -10.66 32.68
N ILE A 147 15.84 -10.21 33.00
CA ILE A 147 16.55 -10.66 34.21
C ILE A 147 17.07 -9.53 35.09
N MET A 148 16.57 -8.33 35.01
CA MET A 148 17.04 -7.25 35.91
C MET A 148 15.98 -6.79 36.93
N TYR A 149 15.02 -7.66 37.30
CA TYR A 149 14.00 -7.32 38.29
C TYR A 149 13.66 -8.48 39.24
N VAL A 150 14.70 -9.21 39.70
CA VAL A 150 14.58 -10.12 40.86
C VAL A 150 15.91 -10.03 41.65
N ASP A 151 16.01 -9.02 42.51
CA ASP A 151 16.75 -9.06 43.76
C ASP A 151 16.16 -7.98 44.68
#